data_0aabe1ad6d8c2e62310995dfa5986e1e
#
_entry.id   0aabe1ad6d8c2e62310995dfa5986e1e
#
_cell.length_a   1.000
_cell.length_b   1.000
_cell.length_c   1.000
_cell.angle_alpha   90.00
_cell.angle_beta   90.00
_cell.angle_gamma   90.00
#
_symmetry.space_group_name_H-M   'P 1'
#
loop_
_entity.id
_entity.type
_entity.pdbx_description
1 polymer ?
#
loop_
_entity_poly.entity_id
_entity_poly.type
_entity_poly.pdbx_seq_one_letter_code
_entity_poly.pdbx_strand_id
1 'polypeptide(L)'
;MKKNKNSKTPDIVEFVTDSQLLGLSLSEAQGVLLRAIYGMPLDSTQREIFTLCTGREEYPGVAFQEATILAGARAGKDSRIACPIASYEAVFGGHEKHLSKGEQAVIPLVAPGQLGTRIAYGYIKSHFADSRLLKNMLEDDPTAGEITLKNRTSIMCFPCTKSALRGWSIPAGILDEVGFFRIEGAADSDAEIQISIRRGMINFPATRLLKISTPFGKSGLLYDDYRNHFGKDSPDLLVWKAGSAFMNPSLKASRLEREKRLDPLRFAREYEAEFSEDLDTFLPAAWIESAVVPGRHELPPSAEVHHVAAVDVSGLGAGINADAFTLSISHATADGKVIQDVSRGWRKGRTSSINLAGILGEIKGIITAYGTEAVYGDAYGKEWVRERFAEAGINYVQVDHDKSYFYMQLEPLFAQGRVELFDDGKTEKEFRMLERRMLPGGKIRIDHARSWHDDHANSFAIAAVIALQGGAGSISDMIEVNKGIAERITASGEFLFDVFSTDRRRGGGCPDVW
;
A
#
# COMPACT_ATOMS: atom_id res chain seq x y z
N MET A 1 -13.29 -6.59 -51.23
CA MET A 1 -12.68 -7.74 -50.56
C MET A 1 -13.80 -8.63 -50.00
N LYS A 2 -13.85 -9.90 -50.44
CA LYS A 2 -14.88 -10.86 -50.00
C LYS A 2 -14.69 -11.13 -48.51
N LYS A 3 -15.68 -10.80 -47.69
CA LYS A 3 -15.77 -11.20 -46.26
C LYS A 3 -15.71 -12.75 -46.22
N ASN A 4 -14.63 -13.29 -45.72
CA ASN A 4 -14.53 -14.70 -45.37
C ASN A 4 -15.48 -14.95 -44.18
N LYS A 5 -16.65 -15.52 -44.41
CA LYS A 5 -17.77 -15.64 -43.48
C LYS A 5 -17.58 -16.69 -42.37
N ASN A 6 -16.38 -17.28 -42.19
CA ASN A 6 -16.16 -18.42 -41.28
C ASN A 6 -14.88 -18.32 -40.41
N SER A 7 -14.36 -17.16 -40.10
CA SER A 7 -13.31 -17.10 -39.08
C SER A 7 -14.01 -16.96 -37.72
N LYS A 8 -14.12 -18.05 -36.95
CA LYS A 8 -14.51 -18.06 -35.55
C LYS A 8 -13.54 -17.13 -34.80
N THR A 9 -14.05 -16.20 -34.01
CA THR A 9 -13.23 -15.41 -33.09
C THR A 9 -12.48 -16.38 -32.17
N PRO A 10 -11.13 -16.29 -32.06
CA PRO A 10 -10.38 -17.16 -31.17
C PRO A 10 -10.84 -16.91 -29.72
N ASP A 11 -10.84 -17.95 -28.90
CA ASP A 11 -10.97 -17.74 -27.46
C ASP A 11 -9.66 -17.20 -26.87
N ILE A 12 -9.67 -16.80 -25.59
CA ILE A 12 -8.51 -16.18 -24.95
C ILE A 12 -7.29 -17.12 -24.90
N VAL A 13 -7.50 -18.42 -24.72
CA VAL A 13 -6.40 -19.39 -24.65
C VAL A 13 -5.84 -19.63 -26.06
N GLU A 14 -6.71 -19.79 -27.07
CA GLU A 14 -6.33 -19.84 -28.48
C GLU A 14 -5.56 -18.57 -28.87
N PHE A 15 -6.05 -17.38 -28.46
CA PHE A 15 -5.37 -16.11 -28.73
C PHE A 15 -3.94 -16.06 -28.16
N VAL A 16 -3.74 -16.56 -26.96
CA VAL A 16 -2.41 -16.55 -26.30
C VAL A 16 -1.47 -17.59 -26.90
N THR A 17 -1.98 -18.78 -27.24
CA THR A 17 -1.12 -19.92 -27.59
C THR A 17 -0.91 -20.13 -29.09
N ASP A 18 -1.81 -19.65 -29.94
CA ASP A 18 -1.67 -19.77 -31.40
C ASP A 18 -0.46 -19.00 -31.92
N SER A 19 0.40 -19.67 -32.65
CA SER A 19 1.62 -19.10 -33.22
C SER A 19 1.39 -17.97 -34.24
N GLN A 20 0.20 -17.86 -34.82
CA GLN A 20 -0.19 -16.76 -35.72
C GLN A 20 -0.67 -15.52 -34.98
N LEU A 21 -0.95 -15.68 -33.69
CA LEU A 21 -1.40 -14.63 -32.76
C LEU A 21 -0.27 -14.25 -31.82
N LEU A 22 -0.30 -14.71 -30.53
CA LEU A 22 0.76 -14.39 -29.60
C LEU A 22 1.86 -15.45 -29.51
N GLY A 23 1.57 -16.72 -29.80
CA GLY A 23 2.52 -17.84 -29.76
C GLY A 23 3.18 -18.06 -28.40
N LEU A 24 2.50 -17.69 -27.29
CA LEU A 24 3.03 -17.78 -25.95
C LEU A 24 2.73 -19.13 -25.32
N SER A 25 3.70 -19.71 -24.62
CA SER A 25 3.45 -20.91 -23.81
C SER A 25 2.79 -20.52 -22.49
N LEU A 26 1.79 -21.28 -22.08
CA LEU A 26 1.11 -21.19 -20.78
C LEU A 26 1.45 -22.40 -19.93
N SER A 27 1.59 -22.19 -18.61
CA SER A 27 1.47 -23.27 -17.65
C SER A 27 0.00 -23.68 -17.51
N GLU A 28 -0.26 -24.84 -16.90
CA GLU A 28 -1.62 -25.31 -16.67
C GLU A 28 -2.40 -24.33 -15.79
N ALA A 29 -1.79 -23.84 -14.69
CA ALA A 29 -2.39 -22.85 -13.81
C ALA A 29 -2.71 -21.52 -14.52
N GLN A 30 -1.82 -21.04 -15.40
CA GLN A 30 -2.07 -19.85 -16.21
C GLN A 30 -3.24 -20.07 -17.19
N GLY A 31 -3.29 -21.24 -17.83
CA GLY A 31 -4.39 -21.62 -18.71
C GLY A 31 -5.73 -21.71 -18.00
N VAL A 32 -5.75 -22.28 -16.79
CA VAL A 32 -6.96 -22.36 -15.94
C VAL A 32 -7.43 -20.97 -15.52
N LEU A 33 -6.51 -20.09 -15.12
CA LEU A 33 -6.83 -18.71 -14.75
C LEU A 33 -7.48 -17.95 -15.91
N LEU A 34 -6.92 -18.03 -17.12
CA LEU A 34 -7.50 -17.40 -18.31
C LEU A 34 -8.89 -17.95 -18.62
N ARG A 35 -9.06 -19.28 -18.58
CA ARG A 35 -10.37 -19.92 -18.79
C ARG A 35 -11.39 -19.48 -17.75
N ALA A 36 -10.98 -19.41 -16.47
CA ALA A 36 -11.84 -19.00 -15.38
C ALA A 36 -12.32 -17.55 -15.54
N ILE A 37 -11.44 -16.61 -15.85
CA ILE A 37 -11.81 -15.19 -16.07
C ILE A 37 -12.85 -15.06 -17.18
N TYR A 38 -12.79 -15.89 -18.22
CA TYR A 38 -13.72 -15.84 -19.37
C TYR A 38 -14.90 -16.83 -19.24
N GLY A 39 -15.04 -17.54 -18.14
CA GLY A 39 -16.16 -18.49 -17.93
C GLY A 39 -16.12 -19.71 -18.85
N MET A 40 -14.94 -20.08 -19.33
CA MET A 40 -14.78 -21.21 -20.24
C MET A 40 -14.86 -22.55 -19.48
N PRO A 41 -15.31 -23.63 -20.13
CA PRO A 41 -15.37 -24.95 -19.50
C PRO A 41 -14.02 -25.39 -18.93
N LEU A 42 -14.06 -25.98 -17.72
CA LEU A 42 -12.92 -26.61 -17.04
C LEU A 42 -13.18 -28.12 -16.91
N ASP A 43 -12.17 -28.93 -17.22
CA ASP A 43 -12.17 -30.35 -16.89
C ASP A 43 -11.93 -30.60 -15.38
N SER A 44 -11.88 -31.86 -14.94
CA SER A 44 -11.73 -32.22 -13.53
C SER A 44 -10.45 -31.71 -12.92
N THR A 45 -9.31 -31.90 -13.59
CA THR A 45 -7.99 -31.44 -13.11
C THR A 45 -7.92 -29.91 -13.04
N GLN A 46 -8.48 -29.24 -14.04
CA GLN A 46 -8.54 -27.78 -14.09
C GLN A 46 -9.43 -27.21 -12.97
N ARG A 47 -10.52 -27.90 -12.61
CA ARG A 47 -11.36 -27.52 -11.46
C ARG A 47 -10.61 -27.67 -10.13
N GLU A 48 -9.80 -28.69 -9.96
CA GLU A 48 -8.95 -28.85 -8.77
C GLU A 48 -7.96 -27.67 -8.64
N ILE A 49 -7.33 -27.28 -9.74
CA ILE A 49 -6.45 -26.09 -9.79
C ILE A 49 -7.24 -24.81 -9.45
N PHE A 50 -8.45 -24.67 -10.02
CA PHE A 50 -9.31 -23.52 -9.73
C PHE A 50 -9.64 -23.45 -8.22
N THR A 51 -10.10 -24.56 -7.63
CA THR A 51 -10.43 -24.64 -6.20
C THR A 51 -9.21 -24.32 -5.33
N LEU A 52 -8.05 -24.89 -5.66
CA LEU A 52 -6.81 -24.62 -4.92
C LEU A 52 -6.43 -23.13 -4.93
N CYS A 53 -6.55 -22.47 -6.09
CA CYS A 53 -6.10 -21.10 -6.25
C CYS A 53 -7.12 -20.03 -5.84
N THR A 54 -8.41 -20.39 -5.75
CA THR A 54 -9.49 -19.45 -5.41
C THR A 54 -10.10 -19.70 -4.03
N GLY A 55 -9.87 -20.88 -3.44
CA GLY A 55 -10.54 -21.33 -2.23
C GLY A 55 -12.03 -21.61 -2.40
N ARG A 56 -12.58 -21.54 -3.63
CA ARG A 56 -14.00 -21.83 -3.91
C ARG A 56 -14.22 -23.30 -4.05
N GLU A 57 -15.37 -23.77 -3.58
CA GLU A 57 -15.77 -25.18 -3.72
C GLU A 57 -16.23 -25.50 -5.15
N GLU A 58 -16.93 -24.56 -5.80
CA GLU A 58 -17.50 -24.76 -7.12
C GLU A 58 -16.99 -23.73 -8.15
N TYR A 59 -16.81 -24.20 -9.38
CA TYR A 59 -16.55 -23.34 -10.53
C TYR A 59 -17.86 -22.88 -11.17
N PRO A 60 -18.18 -21.58 -11.23
CA PRO A 60 -19.49 -21.12 -11.68
C PRO A 60 -19.71 -21.23 -13.20
N GLY A 61 -18.64 -21.39 -13.99
CA GLY A 61 -18.74 -21.49 -15.45
C GLY A 61 -19.24 -20.22 -16.15
N VAL A 62 -19.17 -19.08 -15.47
CA VAL A 62 -19.52 -17.75 -16.00
C VAL A 62 -18.30 -16.81 -15.95
N ALA A 63 -18.28 -15.84 -16.86
CA ALA A 63 -17.19 -14.88 -16.94
C ALA A 63 -17.24 -13.87 -15.79
N PHE A 64 -16.08 -13.54 -15.21
CA PHE A 64 -15.96 -12.54 -14.16
C PHE A 64 -15.68 -11.17 -14.75
N GLN A 65 -16.34 -10.14 -14.22
CA GLN A 65 -16.09 -8.75 -14.61
C GLN A 65 -14.78 -8.20 -14.02
N GLU A 66 -14.39 -8.70 -12.86
CA GLU A 66 -13.15 -8.32 -12.19
C GLU A 66 -12.36 -9.55 -11.74
N ALA A 67 -11.04 -9.42 -11.74
CA ALA A 67 -10.16 -10.43 -11.17
C ALA A 67 -9.04 -9.77 -10.38
N THR A 68 -8.84 -10.23 -9.14
CA THR A 68 -7.71 -9.87 -8.27
C THR A 68 -6.75 -11.05 -8.23
N ILE A 69 -5.55 -10.85 -8.77
CA ILE A 69 -4.56 -11.90 -8.97
C ILE A 69 -3.37 -11.66 -8.05
N LEU A 70 -3.32 -12.44 -6.99
CA LEU A 70 -2.25 -12.50 -6.02
C LEU A 70 -1.26 -13.58 -6.47
N ALA A 71 -0.19 -13.18 -7.11
CA ALA A 71 0.78 -14.13 -7.66
C ALA A 71 2.21 -13.72 -7.32
N GLY A 72 3.02 -14.71 -6.98
CA GLY A 72 4.41 -14.46 -6.63
C GLY A 72 5.25 -13.86 -7.77
N ALA A 73 6.43 -13.39 -7.44
CA ALA A 73 7.36 -12.81 -8.40
C ALA A 73 7.72 -13.82 -9.52
N ARG A 74 7.76 -13.36 -10.76
CA ARG A 74 8.02 -14.19 -11.95
C ARG A 74 6.96 -15.26 -12.25
N ALA A 75 5.79 -15.17 -11.67
CA ALA A 75 4.62 -16.02 -11.94
C ALA A 75 4.04 -15.85 -13.36
N GLY A 76 4.43 -14.80 -14.08
CA GLY A 76 3.92 -14.47 -15.40
C GLY A 76 2.61 -13.68 -15.39
N LYS A 77 2.26 -13.05 -14.25
CA LYS A 77 1.01 -12.27 -14.10
C LYS A 77 0.84 -11.21 -15.18
N ASP A 78 1.92 -10.50 -15.54
CA ASP A 78 1.90 -9.47 -16.60
C ASP A 78 1.94 -10.11 -17.98
N SER A 79 3.03 -10.86 -18.26
CA SER A 79 3.37 -11.30 -19.61
C SER A 79 2.49 -12.44 -20.14
N ARG A 80 1.78 -13.19 -19.27
CA ARG A 80 0.95 -14.36 -19.64
C ARG A 80 -0.53 -14.16 -19.36
N ILE A 81 -0.89 -13.20 -18.48
CA ILE A 81 -2.28 -12.99 -18.08
C ILE A 81 -2.75 -11.59 -18.47
N ALA A 82 -2.26 -10.55 -17.77
CA ALA A 82 -2.82 -9.20 -17.88
C ALA A 82 -2.60 -8.56 -19.26
N CYS A 83 -1.36 -8.57 -19.78
CA CYS A 83 -1.07 -8.00 -21.09
C CYS A 83 -1.75 -8.75 -22.26
N PRO A 84 -1.79 -10.09 -22.28
CA PRO A 84 -2.61 -10.80 -23.26
C PRO A 84 -4.10 -10.47 -23.18
N ILE A 85 -4.69 -10.36 -21.96
CA ILE A 85 -6.10 -9.96 -21.80
C ILE A 85 -6.31 -8.55 -22.35
N ALA A 86 -5.44 -7.58 -22.05
CA ALA A 86 -5.56 -6.23 -22.62
C ALA A 86 -5.54 -6.23 -24.15
N SER A 87 -4.62 -6.99 -24.75
CA SER A 87 -4.55 -7.12 -26.20
C SER A 87 -5.77 -7.82 -26.79
N TYR A 88 -6.27 -8.85 -26.12
CA TYR A 88 -7.46 -9.60 -26.54
C TYR A 88 -8.72 -8.71 -26.50
N GLU A 89 -8.94 -8.03 -25.39
CA GLU A 89 -10.08 -7.12 -25.22
C GLU A 89 -10.03 -5.96 -26.22
N ALA A 90 -8.83 -5.44 -26.51
CA ALA A 90 -8.68 -4.37 -27.51
C ALA A 90 -9.05 -4.83 -28.92
N VAL A 91 -8.72 -6.08 -29.29
CA VAL A 91 -8.89 -6.57 -30.68
C VAL A 91 -10.21 -7.30 -30.89
N PHE A 92 -10.57 -8.17 -29.93
CA PHE A 92 -11.69 -9.12 -30.07
C PHE A 92 -12.86 -8.86 -29.10
N GLY A 93 -12.73 -7.92 -28.14
CA GLY A 93 -13.79 -7.58 -27.19
C GLY A 93 -15.06 -7.02 -27.83
N GLY A 94 -14.96 -6.47 -29.04
CA GLY A 94 -16.11 -5.93 -29.80
C GLY A 94 -16.73 -4.69 -29.16
N HIS A 95 -15.94 -3.94 -28.39
CA HIS A 95 -16.37 -2.79 -27.59
C HIS A 95 -16.81 -1.60 -28.42
N GLU A 96 -16.35 -1.50 -29.67
CA GLU A 96 -16.70 -0.44 -30.61
C GLU A 96 -18.20 -0.32 -30.90
N LYS A 97 -18.94 -1.42 -30.65
CA LYS A 97 -20.41 -1.46 -30.84
C LYS A 97 -21.18 -0.67 -29.79
N HIS A 98 -20.54 -0.40 -28.65
CA HIS A 98 -21.13 0.30 -27.51
C HIS A 98 -20.69 1.77 -27.42
N LEU A 99 -19.86 2.24 -28.37
CA LEU A 99 -19.35 3.60 -28.41
C LEU A 99 -20.27 4.52 -29.19
N SER A 100 -20.48 5.70 -28.64
CA SER A 100 -21.12 6.81 -29.35
C SER A 100 -20.28 7.30 -30.53
N LYS A 101 -20.88 8.14 -31.40
CA LYS A 101 -20.14 8.77 -32.48
C LYS A 101 -19.06 9.69 -31.93
N GLY A 102 -17.80 9.50 -32.38
CA GLY A 102 -16.66 10.28 -31.92
C GLY A 102 -16.06 9.80 -30.59
N GLU A 103 -16.64 8.78 -29.96
CA GLU A 103 -16.13 8.18 -28.74
C GLU A 103 -15.09 7.10 -29.04
N GLN A 104 -14.12 6.92 -28.16
CA GLN A 104 -13.06 5.93 -28.23
C GLN A 104 -13.07 5.08 -26.95
N ALA A 105 -12.91 3.77 -27.09
CA ALA A 105 -12.69 2.88 -25.96
C ALA A 105 -11.22 2.94 -25.55
N VAL A 106 -10.96 3.02 -24.25
CA VAL A 106 -9.59 3.06 -23.72
C VAL A 106 -9.39 1.93 -22.72
N ILE A 107 -8.30 1.18 -22.89
CA ILE A 107 -7.84 0.16 -21.94
C ILE A 107 -6.65 0.76 -21.20
N PRO A 108 -6.85 1.31 -19.98
CA PRO A 108 -5.78 1.89 -19.20
C PRO A 108 -4.86 0.82 -18.61
N LEU A 109 -3.55 1.08 -18.70
CA LEU A 109 -2.50 0.42 -17.96
C LEU A 109 -2.06 1.37 -16.84
N VAL A 110 -2.26 0.99 -15.60
CA VAL A 110 -1.93 1.81 -14.42
C VAL A 110 -1.00 1.03 -13.53
N ALA A 111 0.14 1.62 -13.16
CA ALA A 111 1.12 1.06 -12.24
C ALA A 111 1.65 2.17 -11.30
N PRO A 112 2.27 1.81 -10.15
CA PRO A 112 2.77 2.80 -9.17
C PRO A 112 3.82 3.75 -9.74
N GLY A 113 4.53 3.33 -10.77
CA GLY A 113 5.60 4.14 -11.39
C GLY A 113 5.69 3.94 -12.90
N GLN A 114 6.28 4.92 -13.57
CA GLN A 114 6.46 4.89 -15.03
C GLN A 114 7.23 3.67 -15.54
N LEU A 115 8.13 3.11 -14.73
CA LEU A 115 8.90 1.92 -15.13
C LEU A 115 8.01 0.68 -15.22
N GLY A 116 7.12 0.44 -14.24
CA GLY A 116 6.16 -0.67 -14.26
C GLY A 116 5.25 -0.59 -15.48
N THR A 117 4.65 0.58 -15.71
CA THR A 117 3.80 0.82 -16.88
C THR A 117 4.54 0.57 -18.20
N ARG A 118 5.82 0.98 -18.31
CA ARG A 118 6.66 0.73 -19.50
C ARG A 118 6.94 -0.76 -19.75
N ILE A 119 7.11 -1.56 -18.68
CA ILE A 119 7.34 -3.00 -18.82
C ILE A 119 6.08 -3.68 -19.36
N ALA A 120 4.92 -3.45 -18.75
CA ALA A 120 3.64 -3.99 -19.23
C ALA A 120 3.34 -3.54 -20.66
N TYR A 121 3.52 -2.25 -20.94
CA TYR A 121 3.37 -1.70 -22.29
C TYR A 121 4.32 -2.34 -23.32
N GLY A 122 5.56 -2.62 -22.92
CA GLY A 122 6.54 -3.32 -23.76
C GLY A 122 6.07 -4.70 -24.19
N TYR A 123 5.47 -5.48 -23.28
CA TYR A 123 4.86 -6.77 -23.64
C TYR A 123 3.73 -6.58 -24.66
N ILE A 124 2.82 -5.65 -24.43
CA ILE A 124 1.70 -5.40 -25.35
C ILE A 124 2.22 -4.93 -26.72
N LYS A 125 3.19 -4.02 -26.73
CA LYS A 125 3.79 -3.55 -27.99
C LYS A 125 4.40 -4.70 -28.79
N SER A 126 5.04 -5.68 -28.13
CA SER A 126 5.57 -6.86 -28.83
C SER A 126 4.46 -7.74 -29.42
N HIS A 127 3.29 -7.86 -28.78
CA HIS A 127 2.16 -8.60 -29.34
C HIS A 127 1.74 -8.06 -30.70
N PHE A 128 1.70 -6.73 -30.85
CA PHE A 128 1.35 -6.09 -32.13
C PHE A 128 2.50 -6.06 -33.14
N ALA A 129 3.74 -6.06 -32.68
CA ALA A 129 4.90 -6.08 -33.58
C ALA A 129 5.13 -7.46 -34.19
N ASP A 130 4.97 -8.52 -33.40
CA ASP A 130 5.36 -9.90 -33.78
C ASP A 130 4.24 -10.63 -34.55
N SER A 131 2.97 -10.30 -34.29
CA SER A 131 1.84 -10.89 -35.01
C SER A 131 1.43 -10.06 -36.21
N ARG A 132 1.53 -10.67 -37.43
CA ARG A 132 1.07 -10.01 -38.65
C ARG A 132 -0.41 -9.64 -38.62
N LEU A 133 -1.24 -10.45 -37.98
CA LEU A 133 -2.67 -10.20 -37.84
C LEU A 133 -2.92 -8.96 -36.97
N LEU A 134 -2.30 -8.90 -35.79
CA LEU A 134 -2.47 -7.79 -34.87
C LEU A 134 -1.86 -6.50 -35.41
N LYS A 135 -0.71 -6.58 -36.10
CA LYS A 135 -0.09 -5.43 -36.76
C LYS A 135 -1.03 -4.77 -37.77
N ASN A 136 -1.80 -5.55 -38.50
CA ASN A 136 -2.78 -5.02 -39.46
C ASN A 136 -3.97 -4.31 -38.80
N MET A 137 -4.19 -4.50 -37.49
CA MET A 137 -5.23 -3.82 -36.69
C MET A 137 -4.80 -2.44 -36.20
N LEU A 138 -3.52 -2.14 -36.21
CA LEU A 138 -3.01 -0.82 -35.82
C LEU A 138 -3.55 0.26 -36.76
N GLU A 139 -3.98 1.38 -36.19
CA GLU A 139 -4.33 2.58 -36.94
C GLU A 139 -3.07 3.36 -37.31
N ASP A 140 -2.19 3.57 -36.32
CA ASP A 140 -0.89 4.22 -36.45
C ASP A 140 0.20 3.39 -35.76
N ASP A 141 1.46 3.76 -35.96
CA ASP A 141 2.59 3.15 -35.24
C ASP A 141 2.49 3.46 -33.75
N PRO A 142 2.72 2.46 -32.86
CA PRO A 142 2.65 2.65 -31.41
C PRO A 142 3.60 3.74 -30.91
N THR A 143 3.08 4.71 -30.18
CA THR A 143 3.84 5.78 -29.53
C THR A 143 4.59 5.29 -28.27
N ALA A 144 5.10 6.20 -27.46
CA ALA A 144 5.76 5.85 -26.19
C ALA A 144 4.80 5.33 -25.10
N GLY A 145 3.50 5.55 -25.21
CA GLY A 145 2.51 5.17 -24.18
C GLY A 145 1.11 4.87 -24.71
N GLU A 146 0.92 4.79 -26.04
CA GLU A 146 -0.38 4.54 -26.66
C GLU A 146 -0.28 3.64 -27.87
N ILE A 147 -1.21 2.70 -27.98
CA ILE A 147 -1.46 1.84 -29.14
C ILE A 147 -2.90 2.06 -29.57
N THR A 148 -3.09 2.61 -30.75
CA THR A 148 -4.41 2.91 -31.31
C THR A 148 -4.78 1.91 -32.40
N LEU A 149 -6.01 1.39 -32.34
CA LEU A 149 -6.52 0.38 -33.26
C LEU A 149 -7.64 0.94 -34.16
N LYS A 150 -7.75 0.41 -35.35
CA LYS A 150 -8.77 0.77 -36.36
C LYS A 150 -10.22 0.58 -35.90
N ASN A 151 -10.46 -0.18 -34.83
CA ASN A 151 -11.78 -0.38 -34.24
C ASN A 151 -12.12 0.66 -33.15
N ARG A 152 -11.43 1.80 -33.12
CA ARG A 152 -11.63 2.86 -32.10
C ARG A 152 -11.33 2.43 -30.67
N THR A 153 -10.43 1.47 -30.48
CA THR A 153 -9.96 1.07 -29.17
C THR A 153 -8.48 1.44 -29.04
N SER A 154 -8.08 2.03 -27.93
CA SER A 154 -6.68 2.29 -27.59
C SER A 154 -6.28 1.61 -26.30
N ILE A 155 -5.01 1.18 -26.23
CA ILE A 155 -4.36 0.76 -24.99
C ILE A 155 -3.42 1.88 -24.58
N MET A 156 -3.58 2.44 -23.39
CA MET A 156 -2.87 3.64 -22.97
C MET A 156 -2.26 3.50 -21.58
N CYS A 157 -1.06 4.04 -21.41
CA CYS A 157 -0.41 4.17 -20.11
C CYS A 157 -0.93 5.39 -19.35
N PHE A 158 -1.40 5.19 -18.13
CA PHE A 158 -1.88 6.27 -17.27
C PHE A 158 -1.04 6.39 -16.00
N PRO A 159 -0.82 7.63 -15.53
CA PRO A 159 -0.30 7.82 -14.18
C PRO A 159 -1.32 7.31 -13.15
N CYS A 160 -0.82 6.85 -12.00
CA CYS A 160 -1.64 6.35 -10.89
C CYS A 160 -2.38 7.50 -10.19
N THR A 161 -3.31 8.17 -10.90
CA THR A 161 -4.13 9.27 -10.39
C THR A 161 -5.57 9.13 -10.85
N LYS A 162 -6.53 9.38 -9.95
CA LYS A 162 -7.97 9.32 -10.27
C LYS A 162 -8.41 10.33 -11.34
N SER A 163 -7.75 11.48 -11.41
CA SER A 163 -8.09 12.54 -12.37
C SER A 163 -7.76 12.15 -13.80
N ALA A 164 -6.68 11.38 -14.01
CA ALA A 164 -6.26 10.94 -15.34
C ALA A 164 -7.24 9.93 -15.97
N LEU A 165 -7.97 9.17 -15.15
CA LEU A 165 -8.89 8.09 -15.57
C LEU A 165 -10.33 8.55 -15.76
N ARG A 166 -10.66 9.79 -15.41
CA ARG A 166 -12.05 10.30 -15.51
C ARG A 166 -12.40 10.70 -16.93
N GLY A 167 -13.63 10.36 -17.34
CA GLY A 167 -14.19 10.76 -18.64
C GLY A 167 -13.88 9.81 -19.79
N TRP A 168 -13.14 8.74 -19.56
CA TRP A 168 -12.87 7.72 -20.56
C TRP A 168 -13.94 6.61 -20.56
N SER A 169 -14.22 6.06 -21.73
CA SER A 169 -15.01 4.83 -21.90
C SER A 169 -14.08 3.64 -21.82
N ILE A 170 -14.17 2.90 -20.70
CA ILE A 170 -13.21 1.88 -20.32
C ILE A 170 -13.87 0.50 -20.33
N PRO A 171 -13.68 -0.33 -21.37
CA PRO A 171 -14.22 -1.70 -21.37
C PRO A 171 -13.37 -2.70 -20.58
N ALA A 172 -12.06 -2.48 -20.52
CA ALA A 172 -11.12 -3.26 -19.74
C ALA A 172 -10.06 -2.36 -19.13
N GLY A 173 -9.40 -2.80 -18.04
CA GLY A 173 -8.33 -2.03 -17.40
C GLY A 173 -7.40 -2.93 -16.61
N ILE A 174 -6.13 -2.53 -16.50
CA ILE A 174 -5.12 -3.23 -15.75
C ILE A 174 -4.56 -2.32 -14.68
N LEU A 175 -4.68 -2.74 -13.42
CA LEU A 175 -4.00 -2.19 -12.26
C LEU A 175 -2.85 -3.12 -11.91
N ASP A 176 -1.66 -2.76 -12.35
CA ASP A 176 -0.45 -3.54 -12.14
C ASP A 176 0.26 -3.11 -10.87
N GLU A 177 0.72 -4.08 -10.08
CA GLU A 177 1.32 -3.89 -8.76
C GLU A 177 0.42 -3.06 -7.82
N VAL A 178 -0.89 -3.39 -7.82
CA VAL A 178 -1.90 -2.64 -7.05
C VAL A 178 -1.64 -2.63 -5.54
N GLY A 179 -0.96 -3.64 -4.99
CA GLY A 179 -0.52 -3.67 -3.60
C GLY A 179 0.46 -2.55 -3.23
N PHE A 180 1.03 -1.88 -4.23
CA PHE A 180 1.97 -0.76 -4.06
C PHE A 180 1.38 0.58 -4.52
N PHE A 181 0.10 0.64 -4.85
CA PHE A 181 -0.56 1.89 -5.20
C PHE A 181 -0.61 2.82 -4.00
N ARG A 182 0.14 3.94 -4.11
CA ARG A 182 0.25 4.96 -3.09
C ARG A 182 0.26 6.30 -3.79
N ILE A 183 -0.78 7.10 -3.56
CA ILE A 183 -0.85 8.47 -4.09
C ILE A 183 -0.59 9.42 -2.93
N GLU A 184 0.33 10.35 -3.13
CA GLU A 184 0.61 11.41 -2.18
C GLU A 184 -0.66 12.13 -1.78
N GLY A 185 -0.96 12.16 -0.48
CA GLY A 185 -2.04 12.94 0.11
C GLY A 185 -3.45 12.32 0.09
N ALA A 186 -3.63 11.04 -0.28
CA ALA A 186 -4.93 10.39 -0.23
C ALA A 186 -4.86 9.02 0.45
N ALA A 187 -5.62 8.83 1.54
CA ALA A 187 -5.66 7.57 2.29
C ALA A 187 -6.34 6.41 1.51
N ASP A 188 -7.22 6.73 0.55
CA ASP A 188 -8.02 5.76 -0.21
C ASP A 188 -7.68 5.76 -1.71
N SER A 189 -6.41 5.91 -2.05
CA SER A 189 -5.97 6.18 -3.42
C SER A 189 -6.20 5.04 -4.41
N ASP A 190 -5.94 3.79 -4.00
CA ASP A 190 -6.17 2.59 -4.80
C ASP A 190 -7.67 2.34 -5.04
N ALA A 191 -8.50 2.49 -4.02
CA ALA A 191 -9.96 2.40 -4.13
C ALA A 191 -10.54 3.51 -5.03
N GLU A 192 -10.03 4.74 -4.95
CA GLU A 192 -10.50 5.84 -5.81
C GLU A 192 -10.13 5.65 -7.28
N ILE A 193 -8.99 5.03 -7.57
CA ILE A 193 -8.59 4.65 -8.94
C ILE A 193 -9.54 3.58 -9.46
N GLN A 194 -9.80 2.53 -8.68
CA GLN A 194 -10.76 1.49 -9.03
C GLN A 194 -12.15 2.09 -9.32
N ILE A 195 -12.65 2.97 -8.46
CA ILE A 195 -13.94 3.65 -8.65
C ILE A 195 -13.93 4.47 -9.95
N SER A 196 -12.83 5.14 -10.28
CA SER A 196 -12.73 5.94 -11.51
C SER A 196 -12.78 5.06 -12.76
N ILE A 197 -12.14 3.91 -12.75
CA ILE A 197 -12.21 2.92 -13.84
C ILE A 197 -13.62 2.34 -13.94
N ARG A 198 -14.22 1.88 -12.84
CA ARG A 198 -15.58 1.31 -12.83
C ARG A 198 -16.64 2.26 -13.38
N ARG A 199 -16.47 3.56 -13.16
CA ARG A 199 -17.35 4.58 -13.78
C ARG A 199 -17.25 4.59 -15.30
N GLY A 200 -16.05 4.42 -15.85
CA GLY A 200 -15.84 4.29 -17.30
C GLY A 200 -16.37 2.98 -17.89
N MET A 201 -16.57 1.96 -17.06
CA MET A 201 -17.04 0.63 -17.47
C MET A 201 -18.56 0.51 -17.61
N ILE A 202 -19.32 1.42 -17.02
CA ILE A 202 -20.78 1.27 -16.81
C ILE A 202 -21.58 1.07 -18.10
N ASN A 203 -21.08 1.55 -19.22
CA ASN A 203 -21.78 1.47 -20.52
C ASN A 203 -21.49 0.16 -21.29
N PHE A 204 -20.58 -0.66 -20.77
CA PHE A 204 -20.19 -1.91 -21.44
C PHE A 204 -20.86 -3.11 -20.78
N PRO A 205 -21.50 -4.00 -21.53
CA PRO A 205 -22.18 -5.19 -20.98
C PRO A 205 -21.21 -6.26 -20.50
N ALA A 206 -19.98 -6.27 -21.03
CA ALA A 206 -18.91 -7.17 -20.63
C ALA A 206 -17.65 -6.34 -20.38
N THR A 207 -17.13 -6.41 -19.17
CA THR A 207 -15.95 -5.66 -18.75
C THR A 207 -14.90 -6.57 -18.14
N ARG A 208 -13.63 -6.11 -18.11
CA ARG A 208 -12.53 -6.82 -17.46
C ARG A 208 -11.66 -5.84 -16.68
N LEU A 209 -11.77 -5.83 -15.37
CA LEU A 209 -10.84 -5.12 -14.50
C LEU A 209 -9.90 -6.11 -13.84
N LEU A 210 -8.62 -6.04 -14.20
CA LEU A 210 -7.59 -6.88 -13.62
C LEU A 210 -6.79 -6.08 -12.59
N LYS A 211 -6.70 -6.61 -11.39
CA LYS A 211 -5.87 -6.12 -10.29
C LYS A 211 -4.80 -7.17 -10.02
N ILE A 212 -3.57 -6.88 -10.38
CA ILE A 212 -2.48 -7.85 -10.29
C ILE A 212 -1.39 -7.32 -9.38
N SER A 213 -0.89 -8.15 -8.49
CA SER A 213 0.25 -7.81 -7.62
C SER A 213 0.85 -9.03 -6.94
N THR A 214 2.06 -8.86 -6.45
CA THR A 214 2.57 -9.65 -5.34
C THR A 214 1.96 -9.09 -4.04
N PRO A 215 1.52 -9.92 -3.09
CA PRO A 215 1.05 -9.45 -1.79
C PRO A 215 2.12 -8.63 -1.07
N PHE A 216 1.71 -7.56 -0.42
CA PHE A 216 2.61 -6.74 0.37
C PHE A 216 2.18 -6.73 1.85
N GLY A 217 1.41 -5.79 2.29
CA GLY A 217 0.90 -5.71 3.66
C GLY A 217 -0.59 -6.08 3.75
N LYS A 218 -1.09 -6.28 4.96
CA LYS A 218 -2.51 -6.54 5.24
C LYS A 218 -3.36 -5.27 5.20
N SER A 219 -3.23 -4.47 4.14
CA SER A 219 -4.00 -3.22 3.95
C SER A 219 -4.19 -2.90 2.47
N GLY A 220 -5.17 -2.04 2.17
CA GLY A 220 -5.49 -1.57 0.84
C GLY A 220 -6.33 -2.54 0.00
N LEU A 221 -6.65 -2.11 -1.23
CA LEU A 221 -7.59 -2.78 -2.13
C LEU A 221 -7.28 -4.26 -2.36
N LEU A 222 -5.99 -4.61 -2.52
CA LEU A 222 -5.56 -5.98 -2.78
C LEU A 222 -5.89 -6.91 -1.60
N TYR A 223 -5.63 -6.45 -0.38
CA TYR A 223 -5.91 -7.21 0.84
C TYR A 223 -7.41 -7.26 1.14
N ASP A 224 -8.12 -6.15 0.92
CA ASP A 224 -9.57 -6.09 1.12
C ASP A 224 -10.30 -7.05 0.19
N ASP A 225 -9.90 -7.13 -1.09
CA ASP A 225 -10.44 -8.12 -2.03
C ASP A 225 -10.14 -9.54 -1.57
N TYR A 226 -8.92 -9.83 -1.13
CA TYR A 226 -8.56 -11.15 -0.62
C TYR A 226 -9.40 -11.51 0.63
N ARG A 227 -9.42 -10.67 1.63
CA ARG A 227 -10.14 -10.90 2.90
C ARG A 227 -11.64 -11.09 2.69
N ASN A 228 -12.22 -10.33 1.77
CA ASN A 228 -13.66 -10.28 1.59
C ASN A 228 -14.18 -11.27 0.56
N HIS A 229 -13.35 -11.75 -0.39
CA HIS A 229 -13.82 -12.50 -1.56
C HIS A 229 -13.07 -13.81 -1.81
N PHE A 230 -11.89 -14.06 -1.23
CA PHE A 230 -11.20 -15.34 -1.37
C PHE A 230 -11.99 -16.45 -0.69
N GLY A 231 -12.19 -17.57 -1.37
CA GLY A 231 -13.01 -18.69 -0.89
C GLY A 231 -14.52 -18.42 -0.86
N LYS A 232 -14.99 -17.31 -1.43
CA LYS A 232 -16.42 -16.95 -1.42
C LYS A 232 -16.98 -16.86 -2.83
N ASP A 233 -18.26 -17.20 -2.99
CA ASP A 233 -18.98 -17.19 -4.28
C ASP A 233 -19.43 -15.77 -4.65
N SER A 234 -18.46 -14.86 -4.83
CA SER A 234 -18.73 -13.53 -5.37
C SER A 234 -18.99 -13.63 -6.87
N PRO A 235 -20.12 -13.15 -7.39
CA PRO A 235 -20.50 -13.37 -8.79
C PRO A 235 -19.61 -12.59 -9.76
N ASP A 236 -19.19 -11.39 -9.40
CA ASP A 236 -18.51 -10.46 -10.30
C ASP A 236 -16.99 -10.42 -10.14
N LEU A 237 -16.47 -10.84 -8.97
CA LEU A 237 -15.06 -10.77 -8.61
C LEU A 237 -14.45 -12.15 -8.38
N LEU A 238 -13.43 -12.48 -9.17
CA LEU A 238 -12.55 -13.62 -8.95
C LEU A 238 -11.33 -13.19 -8.15
N VAL A 239 -11.04 -13.86 -7.03
CA VAL A 239 -9.75 -13.74 -6.33
C VAL A 239 -8.95 -15.01 -6.58
N TRP A 240 -7.75 -14.84 -7.15
CA TRP A 240 -6.82 -15.92 -7.45
C TRP A 240 -5.52 -15.72 -6.67
N LYS A 241 -5.12 -16.72 -5.89
CA LYS A 241 -3.86 -16.70 -5.13
C LYS A 241 -3.01 -17.91 -5.50
N ALA A 242 -1.77 -17.67 -5.94
CA ALA A 242 -0.85 -18.76 -6.29
C ALA A 242 0.62 -18.35 -6.21
N GLY A 243 1.47 -19.24 -5.69
CA GLY A 243 2.91 -19.03 -5.64
C GLY A 243 3.58 -19.09 -7.02
N SER A 244 4.80 -18.54 -7.08
CA SER A 244 5.59 -18.44 -8.32
C SER A 244 5.84 -19.79 -8.98
N ALA A 245 6.24 -20.81 -8.21
CA ALA A 245 6.54 -22.13 -8.76
C ALA A 245 5.33 -22.82 -9.37
N PHE A 246 4.14 -22.64 -8.75
CA PHE A 246 2.89 -23.20 -9.23
C PHE A 246 2.42 -22.51 -10.53
N MET A 247 2.49 -21.19 -10.56
CA MET A 247 2.13 -20.42 -11.77
C MET A 247 3.16 -20.56 -12.89
N ASN A 248 4.43 -20.77 -12.55
CA ASN A 248 5.52 -20.86 -13.53
C ASN A 248 6.48 -22.02 -13.19
N PRO A 249 6.16 -23.25 -13.58
CA PRO A 249 6.99 -24.43 -13.34
C PRO A 249 8.39 -24.40 -14.00
N SER A 250 8.65 -23.44 -14.89
CA SER A 250 9.98 -23.29 -15.50
C SER A 250 11.03 -22.67 -14.56
N LEU A 251 10.63 -22.17 -13.40
CA LEU A 251 11.52 -21.64 -12.38
C LEU A 251 12.36 -22.76 -11.77
N LYS A 252 13.68 -22.53 -11.70
CA LYS A 252 14.60 -23.52 -11.14
C LYS A 252 14.40 -23.67 -9.62
N ALA A 253 14.00 -24.86 -9.18
CA ALA A 253 13.76 -25.16 -7.76
C ALA A 253 15.00 -24.81 -6.88
N SER A 254 16.22 -25.08 -7.36
CA SER A 254 17.44 -24.75 -6.63
C SER A 254 17.64 -23.26 -6.35
N ARG A 255 17.13 -22.38 -7.24
CA ARG A 255 17.14 -20.93 -7.00
C ARG A 255 16.10 -20.53 -5.96
N LEU A 256 14.90 -21.07 -6.03
CA LEU A 256 13.84 -20.81 -5.06
C LEU A 256 14.26 -21.27 -3.66
N GLU A 257 14.85 -22.47 -3.55
CA GLU A 257 15.37 -22.97 -2.29
C GLU A 257 16.51 -22.11 -1.71
N ARG A 258 17.33 -21.50 -2.57
CA ARG A 258 18.35 -20.55 -2.12
C ARG A 258 17.72 -19.28 -1.55
N GLU A 259 16.75 -18.70 -2.24
CA GLU A 259 16.06 -17.49 -1.76
C GLU A 259 15.33 -17.78 -0.42
N LYS A 260 14.68 -18.95 -0.32
CA LYS A 260 14.01 -19.39 0.92
C LYS A 260 14.97 -19.51 2.11
N ARG A 261 16.19 -20.02 1.89
CA ARG A 261 17.19 -20.11 2.96
C ARG A 261 17.78 -18.76 3.35
N LEU A 262 17.88 -17.82 2.39
CA LEU A 262 18.44 -16.49 2.66
C LEU A 262 17.47 -15.62 3.47
N ASP A 263 16.19 -15.68 3.15
CA ASP A 263 15.15 -14.90 3.83
C ASP A 263 13.79 -15.61 3.66
N PRO A 264 13.42 -16.49 4.63
CA PRO A 264 12.18 -17.26 4.57
C PRO A 264 10.92 -16.39 4.53
N LEU A 265 10.91 -15.27 5.25
CA LEU A 265 9.73 -14.39 5.33
C LEU A 265 9.53 -13.62 4.04
N ARG A 266 10.60 -13.03 3.51
CA ARG A 266 10.57 -12.42 2.20
C ARG A 266 10.21 -13.44 1.11
N PHE A 267 10.70 -14.67 1.22
CA PHE A 267 10.37 -15.74 0.29
C PHE A 267 8.88 -16.06 0.29
N ALA A 268 8.26 -16.20 1.46
CA ALA A 268 6.82 -16.44 1.59
C ALA A 268 6.01 -15.31 0.92
N ARG A 269 6.39 -14.06 1.11
CA ARG A 269 5.74 -12.91 0.47
C ARG A 269 5.96 -12.88 -1.04
N GLU A 270 7.23 -12.89 -1.46
CA GLU A 270 7.59 -12.64 -2.86
C GLU A 270 7.30 -13.84 -3.77
N TYR A 271 7.45 -15.08 -3.28
CA TYR A 271 7.35 -16.27 -4.13
C TYR A 271 6.19 -17.18 -3.78
N GLU A 272 5.72 -17.23 -2.53
CA GLU A 272 4.59 -18.05 -2.14
C GLU A 272 3.26 -17.27 -2.14
N ALA A 273 3.31 -15.97 -2.45
CA ALA A 273 2.16 -15.06 -2.48
C ALA A 273 1.41 -14.98 -1.14
N GLU A 274 2.15 -15.04 -0.03
CA GLU A 274 1.58 -14.86 1.29
C GLU A 274 1.58 -13.38 1.69
N PHE A 275 0.50 -12.95 2.35
CA PHE A 275 0.51 -11.65 3.00
C PHE A 275 1.43 -11.73 4.23
N SER A 276 2.43 -10.86 4.24
CA SER A 276 3.34 -10.77 5.39
C SER A 276 2.66 -10.04 6.54
N GLU A 277 2.79 -10.57 7.71
CA GLU A 277 2.42 -9.80 8.88
C GLU A 277 3.49 -8.76 9.21
N ASP A 278 4.77 -8.92 8.81
CA ASP A 278 5.71 -8.13 9.55
C ASP A 278 7.19 -8.10 9.19
N LEU A 279 7.59 -7.66 8.03
CA LEU A 279 9.00 -7.26 7.92
C LEU A 279 9.24 -5.81 7.47
N ASP A 280 8.19 -5.14 7.01
CA ASP A 280 8.27 -3.72 6.67
C ASP A 280 7.25 -2.88 7.47
N THR A 281 6.25 -3.49 8.11
CA THR A 281 5.35 -2.79 9.02
C THR A 281 5.98 -2.70 10.41
N PHE A 282 5.94 -1.51 10.99
CA PHE A 282 6.50 -1.27 12.31
C PHE A 282 5.73 -2.01 13.41
N LEU A 283 4.39 -1.99 13.36
CA LEU A 283 3.51 -2.64 14.32
C LEU A 283 2.61 -3.69 13.66
N PRO A 284 2.37 -4.85 14.29
CA PRO A 284 1.35 -5.80 13.88
C PRO A 284 -0.04 -5.18 13.83
N ALA A 285 -0.81 -5.46 12.77
CA ALA A 285 -2.16 -4.93 12.60
C ALA A 285 -3.07 -5.24 13.79
N ALA A 286 -2.95 -6.45 14.37
CA ALA A 286 -3.75 -6.86 15.53
C ALA A 286 -3.50 -6.00 16.78
N TRP A 287 -2.26 -5.51 16.99
CA TRP A 287 -1.95 -4.63 18.11
C TRP A 287 -2.59 -3.25 17.94
N ILE A 288 -2.57 -2.73 16.72
CA ILE A 288 -3.21 -1.45 16.38
C ILE A 288 -4.73 -1.56 16.52
N GLU A 289 -5.33 -2.63 16.00
CA GLU A 289 -6.78 -2.89 16.13
C GLU A 289 -7.21 -2.99 17.59
N SER A 290 -6.42 -3.67 18.43
CA SER A 290 -6.72 -3.80 19.87
C SER A 290 -6.57 -2.49 20.64
N ALA A 291 -5.80 -1.53 20.12
CA ALA A 291 -5.62 -0.22 20.72
C ALA A 291 -6.76 0.75 20.42
N VAL A 292 -7.52 0.54 19.33
CA VAL A 292 -8.66 1.40 18.97
C VAL A 292 -9.84 1.11 19.89
N VAL A 293 -10.35 2.15 20.56
CA VAL A 293 -11.53 2.02 21.42
C VAL A 293 -12.78 2.40 20.63
N PRO A 294 -13.66 1.43 20.30
CA PRO A 294 -14.81 1.67 19.44
C PRO A 294 -15.72 2.81 19.95
N GLY A 295 -16.07 3.72 19.04
CA GLY A 295 -16.95 4.86 19.33
C GLY A 295 -16.32 6.01 20.12
N ARG A 296 -15.01 5.94 20.43
CA ARG A 296 -14.30 7.02 21.13
C ARG A 296 -13.74 8.01 20.12
N HIS A 297 -14.07 9.30 20.24
CA HIS A 297 -13.58 10.36 19.35
C HIS A 297 -12.75 11.42 20.05
N GLU A 298 -13.11 11.80 21.29
CA GLU A 298 -12.40 12.78 22.10
C GLU A 298 -12.74 12.56 23.57
N LEU A 299 -11.79 12.77 24.45
CA LEU A 299 -12.02 12.75 25.89
C LEU A 299 -12.00 14.19 26.42
N PRO A 300 -12.93 14.56 27.32
CA PRO A 300 -12.91 15.88 27.94
C PRO A 300 -11.70 16.06 28.86
N PRO A 301 -11.23 17.29 29.07
CA PRO A 301 -10.16 17.56 30.01
C PRO A 301 -10.52 17.09 31.43
N SER A 302 -9.54 16.52 32.14
CA SER A 302 -9.67 16.07 33.52
C SER A 302 -8.58 16.69 34.40
N ALA A 303 -8.94 17.21 35.54
CA ALA A 303 -7.99 17.74 36.52
C ALA A 303 -7.24 16.62 37.29
N GLU A 304 -7.67 15.36 37.13
CA GLU A 304 -7.09 14.22 37.86
C GLU A 304 -5.88 13.62 37.14
N VAL A 305 -5.63 14.00 35.86
CA VAL A 305 -4.55 13.49 35.05
C VAL A 305 -3.68 14.61 34.49
N HIS A 306 -2.42 14.29 34.24
CA HIS A 306 -1.49 15.23 33.62
C HIS A 306 -1.55 15.06 32.11
N HIS A 307 -2.10 16.06 31.41
CA HIS A 307 -2.20 16.08 29.97
C HIS A 307 -0.92 16.62 29.34
N VAL A 308 -0.45 15.98 28.29
CA VAL A 308 0.71 16.41 27.49
C VAL A 308 0.27 16.66 26.05
N ALA A 309 0.61 17.85 25.53
CA ALA A 309 0.32 18.24 24.16
C ALA A 309 1.56 18.14 23.27
N ALA A 310 1.42 17.57 22.08
CA ALA A 310 2.48 17.58 21.09
C ALA A 310 1.94 17.88 19.67
N VAL A 311 2.79 18.46 18.83
CA VAL A 311 2.46 18.83 17.45
C VAL A 311 3.47 18.24 16.47
N ASP A 312 2.97 17.93 15.27
CA ASP A 312 3.80 17.79 14.07
C ASP A 312 3.54 18.99 13.15
N VAL A 313 4.60 19.73 12.83
CA VAL A 313 4.52 20.99 12.08
C VAL A 313 4.91 20.86 10.61
N SER A 314 5.10 19.64 10.11
CA SER A 314 5.58 19.36 8.74
C SER A 314 4.66 19.91 7.64
N GLY A 315 3.37 20.10 7.92
CA GLY A 315 2.36 20.62 6.97
C GLY A 315 2.49 22.08 6.53
N LEU A 316 3.51 22.81 6.98
CA LEU A 316 3.73 24.23 6.63
C LEU A 316 4.49 24.43 5.31
N GLY A 317 4.87 23.35 4.60
CA GLY A 317 5.58 23.40 3.33
C GLY A 317 4.78 24.01 2.16
N ALA A 318 5.49 24.45 1.11
CA ALA A 318 4.90 25.18 -0.04
C ALA A 318 4.17 24.29 -1.09
N GLY A 319 4.10 22.96 -0.91
CA GLY A 319 3.52 22.00 -1.87
C GLY A 319 2.01 21.83 -1.78
N ILE A 320 1.38 21.40 -2.89
CA ILE A 320 -0.07 21.06 -2.94
C ILE A 320 -0.37 19.79 -2.12
N ASN A 321 0.65 18.97 -1.89
CA ASN A 321 0.61 17.72 -1.12
C ASN A 321 1.37 17.89 0.21
N ALA A 322 1.29 19.06 0.85
CA ALA A 322 1.90 19.28 2.14
C ALA A 322 1.27 18.40 3.22
N ASP A 323 2.11 17.85 4.10
CA ASP A 323 1.74 17.13 5.30
C ASP A 323 0.71 17.91 6.12
N ALA A 324 -0.02 17.27 7.02
CA ALA A 324 -0.94 17.98 7.90
C ALA A 324 -0.15 18.62 9.05
N PHE A 325 -0.54 19.83 9.46
CA PHE A 325 -0.20 20.32 10.78
C PHE A 325 -1.08 19.60 11.79
N THR A 326 -0.52 18.86 12.75
CA THR A 326 -1.30 18.06 13.69
C THR A 326 -1.01 18.42 15.14
N LEU A 327 -2.04 18.23 16.00
CA LEU A 327 -1.96 18.31 17.45
C LEU A 327 -2.51 17.01 18.03
N SER A 328 -1.78 16.41 18.97
CA SER A 328 -2.29 15.36 19.85
C SER A 328 -2.11 15.75 21.30
N ILE A 329 -3.12 15.45 22.12
CA ILE A 329 -3.02 15.50 23.58
C ILE A 329 -3.21 14.10 24.09
N SER A 330 -2.40 13.71 25.06
CA SER A 330 -2.43 12.39 25.67
C SER A 330 -2.13 12.48 27.17
N HIS A 331 -2.61 11.50 27.92
CA HIS A 331 -2.21 11.30 29.30
C HIS A 331 -1.77 9.85 29.56
N ALA A 332 -1.03 9.64 30.64
CA ALA A 332 -0.68 8.32 31.13
C ALA A 332 -1.44 8.03 32.43
N THR A 333 -1.95 6.81 32.54
CA THR A 333 -2.57 6.31 33.76
C THR A 333 -1.52 5.79 34.75
N ALA A 334 -1.88 5.63 36.03
CA ALA A 334 -0.97 5.17 37.09
C ALA A 334 -0.39 3.75 36.80
N ASP A 335 -1.12 2.90 36.08
CA ASP A 335 -0.67 1.58 35.63
C ASP A 335 0.15 1.64 34.32
N GLY A 336 0.44 2.87 33.84
CA GLY A 336 1.31 3.13 32.69
C GLY A 336 0.66 2.84 31.34
N LYS A 337 -0.65 2.85 31.23
CA LYS A 337 -1.36 2.89 29.95
C LYS A 337 -1.36 4.32 29.42
N VAL A 338 -1.25 4.45 28.09
CA VAL A 338 -1.33 5.75 27.40
C VAL A 338 -2.64 5.87 26.67
N ILE A 339 -3.30 7.00 26.86
CA ILE A 339 -4.61 7.30 26.30
C ILE A 339 -4.52 8.57 25.45
N GLN A 340 -5.05 8.50 24.23
CA GLN A 340 -5.22 9.65 23.36
C GLN A 340 -6.45 10.45 23.81
N ASP A 341 -6.28 11.75 24.12
CA ASP A 341 -7.35 12.63 24.59
C ASP A 341 -7.88 13.55 23.49
N VAL A 342 -6.97 14.04 22.61
CA VAL A 342 -7.29 14.91 21.49
C VAL A 342 -6.46 14.52 20.26
N SER A 343 -7.07 14.56 19.09
CA SER A 343 -6.38 14.51 17.79
C SER A 343 -6.99 15.57 16.86
N ARG A 344 -6.17 16.51 16.38
CA ARG A 344 -6.55 17.54 15.42
C ARG A 344 -5.57 17.58 14.28
N GLY A 345 -6.07 17.90 13.09
CA GLY A 345 -5.23 18.07 11.91
C GLY A 345 -5.75 19.16 11.00
N TRP A 346 -4.86 20.04 10.57
CA TRP A 346 -5.14 21.14 9.64
C TRP A 346 -4.37 20.93 8.35
N ARG A 347 -5.07 20.92 7.23
CA ARG A 347 -4.47 20.74 5.91
C ARG A 347 -4.73 21.94 5.01
N LYS A 348 -3.79 22.26 4.15
CA LYS A 348 -3.94 23.29 3.13
C LYS A 348 -5.07 22.92 2.16
N GLY A 349 -6.05 23.80 1.98
CA GLY A 349 -7.05 23.66 0.94
C GLY A 349 -6.47 23.90 -0.46
N ARG A 350 -7.14 23.39 -1.51
CA ARG A 350 -6.67 23.53 -2.91
C ARG A 350 -6.48 24.98 -3.37
N THR A 351 -7.14 25.94 -2.73
CA THR A 351 -7.20 27.36 -3.15
C THR A 351 -6.83 28.35 -2.05
N SER A 352 -6.49 27.90 -0.83
CA SER A 352 -6.21 28.77 0.31
C SER A 352 -4.85 28.51 0.92
N SER A 353 -4.14 29.57 1.34
CA SER A 353 -2.99 29.46 2.22
C SER A 353 -3.42 29.00 3.62
N ILE A 354 -2.56 28.24 4.31
CA ILE A 354 -2.77 27.90 5.72
C ILE A 354 -2.77 29.21 6.54
N ASN A 355 -3.84 29.45 7.29
CA ASN A 355 -3.87 30.55 8.26
C ASN A 355 -3.20 30.07 9.56
N LEU A 356 -1.88 30.17 9.62
CA LEU A 356 -1.10 29.72 10.79
C LEU A 356 -1.52 30.42 12.08
N ALA A 357 -1.79 31.72 12.05
CA ALA A 357 -2.21 32.47 13.23
C ALA A 357 -3.56 31.97 13.78
N GLY A 358 -4.50 31.62 12.90
CA GLY A 358 -5.78 31.01 13.28
C GLY A 358 -5.59 29.62 13.90
N ILE A 359 -4.72 28.79 13.32
CA ILE A 359 -4.40 27.44 13.85
C ILE A 359 -3.75 27.55 15.24
N LEU A 360 -2.77 28.43 15.40
CA LEU A 360 -2.11 28.62 16.69
C LEU A 360 -3.06 29.16 17.75
N GLY A 361 -4.02 30.04 17.37
CA GLY A 361 -5.09 30.49 18.26
C GLY A 361 -6.01 29.34 18.71
N GLU A 362 -6.38 28.44 17.80
CA GLU A 362 -7.18 27.25 18.12
C GLU A 362 -6.39 26.30 19.03
N ILE A 363 -5.12 26.02 18.72
CA ILE A 363 -4.25 25.19 19.56
C ILE A 363 -4.17 25.78 20.96
N LYS A 364 -3.95 27.09 21.10
CA LYS A 364 -3.88 27.74 22.41
C LYS A 364 -5.17 27.55 23.22
N GLY A 365 -6.32 27.69 22.57
CA GLY A 365 -7.61 27.43 23.22
C GLY A 365 -7.72 26.00 23.74
N ILE A 366 -7.32 25.02 22.92
CA ILE A 366 -7.37 23.59 23.26
C ILE A 366 -6.42 23.29 24.43
N ILE A 367 -5.13 23.63 24.32
CA ILE A 367 -4.14 23.30 25.36
C ILE A 367 -4.46 23.98 26.69
N THR A 368 -5.01 25.20 26.65
CA THR A 368 -5.48 25.90 27.87
C THR A 368 -6.64 25.15 28.54
N ALA A 369 -7.59 24.62 27.74
CA ALA A 369 -8.70 23.84 28.26
C ALA A 369 -8.22 22.53 28.95
N TYR A 370 -7.15 21.93 28.46
CA TYR A 370 -6.53 20.72 29.03
C TYR A 370 -5.49 21.02 30.13
N GLY A 371 -5.32 22.28 30.51
CA GLY A 371 -4.43 22.68 31.60
C GLY A 371 -2.94 22.48 31.30
N THR A 372 -2.56 22.44 30.01
CA THR A 372 -1.16 22.36 29.62
C THR A 372 -0.69 23.69 28.99
N GLU A 373 0.50 24.15 29.39
CA GLU A 373 1.08 25.41 28.92
C GLU A 373 2.16 25.21 27.86
N ALA A 374 2.65 23.97 27.69
CA ALA A 374 3.71 23.62 26.78
C ALA A 374 3.20 22.68 25.68
N VAL A 375 3.78 22.84 24.47
CA VAL A 375 3.55 21.96 23.34
C VAL A 375 4.89 21.42 22.89
N TYR A 376 5.01 20.11 22.81
CA TYR A 376 6.21 19.41 22.36
C TYR A 376 6.19 19.18 20.86
N GLY A 377 7.34 19.21 20.20
CA GLY A 377 7.45 18.94 18.77
C GLY A 377 8.88 18.67 18.35
N ASP A 378 9.03 18.14 17.12
CA ASP A 378 10.33 17.80 16.57
C ASP A 378 11.19 19.02 16.17
N ALA A 379 12.39 18.76 15.67
CA ALA A 379 13.34 19.80 15.26
C ALA A 379 13.00 20.46 13.90
N TYR A 380 11.85 20.15 13.30
CA TYR A 380 11.47 20.68 11.99
C TYR A 380 11.18 22.19 12.07
N GLY A 381 11.79 22.97 11.18
CA GLY A 381 11.60 24.42 11.13
C GLY A 381 12.32 25.25 12.19
N LYS A 382 13.03 24.61 13.12
CA LYS A 382 13.92 25.23 14.14
C LYS A 382 13.40 26.54 14.75
N GLU A 383 14.14 27.63 14.57
CA GLU A 383 13.94 28.94 15.20
C GLU A 383 12.62 29.61 14.80
N TRP A 384 12.23 29.49 13.52
CA TRP A 384 11.01 30.09 13.00
C TRP A 384 9.73 29.52 13.66
N VAL A 385 9.67 28.21 13.91
CA VAL A 385 8.52 27.60 14.57
C VAL A 385 8.40 28.11 16.01
N ARG A 386 9.51 28.15 16.74
CA ARG A 386 9.54 28.68 18.12
C ARG A 386 9.05 30.12 18.20
N GLU A 387 9.49 30.97 17.28
CA GLU A 387 9.05 32.36 17.23
C GLU A 387 7.54 32.47 17.04
N ARG A 388 6.96 31.72 16.09
CA ARG A 388 5.52 31.76 15.84
C ARG A 388 4.68 31.25 16.99
N PHE A 389 5.12 30.18 17.66
CA PHE A 389 4.44 29.70 18.87
C PHE A 389 4.57 30.71 20.01
N ALA A 390 5.72 31.33 20.21
CA ALA A 390 5.93 32.37 21.22
C ALA A 390 5.06 33.61 20.95
N GLU A 391 4.94 34.07 19.69
CA GLU A 391 4.01 35.14 19.30
C GLU A 391 2.56 34.83 19.65
N ALA A 392 2.15 33.56 19.55
CA ALA A 392 0.81 33.09 19.96
C ALA A 392 0.71 32.88 21.49
N GLY A 393 1.79 33.09 22.24
CA GLY A 393 1.85 32.87 23.69
C GLY A 393 1.80 31.39 24.08
N ILE A 394 2.36 30.53 23.25
CA ILE A 394 2.49 29.07 23.48
C ILE A 394 3.96 28.74 23.69
N ASN A 395 4.27 28.02 24.77
CA ASN A 395 5.62 27.54 25.03
C ASN A 395 5.89 26.28 24.17
N TYR A 396 6.71 26.43 23.12
CA TYR A 396 7.12 25.31 22.26
C TYR A 396 8.41 24.68 22.79
N VAL A 397 8.35 23.41 23.12
CA VAL A 397 9.47 22.61 23.61
C VAL A 397 9.91 21.63 22.53
N GLN A 398 11.10 21.86 21.99
CA GLN A 398 11.68 20.93 21.03
C GLN A 398 12.14 19.66 21.73
N VAL A 399 11.77 18.50 21.20
CA VAL A 399 12.24 17.20 21.70
C VAL A 399 13.65 16.89 21.20
N ASP A 400 14.43 16.16 22.02
CA ASP A 400 15.84 15.86 21.73
C ASP A 400 16.04 14.64 20.81
N HIS A 401 14.98 13.85 20.58
CA HIS A 401 15.04 12.62 19.81
C HIS A 401 14.26 12.72 18.49
N ASP A 402 14.65 11.88 17.53
CA ASP A 402 13.94 11.74 16.26
C ASP A 402 12.63 10.90 16.43
N LYS A 403 11.73 10.96 15.43
CA LYS A 403 10.46 10.25 15.47
C LYS A 403 10.61 8.72 15.65
N SER A 404 11.69 8.13 15.14
CA SER A 404 11.95 6.69 15.30
C SER A 404 12.13 6.30 16.76
N TYR A 405 12.74 7.17 17.58
CA TYR A 405 12.86 6.94 19.01
C TYR A 405 11.47 6.84 19.68
N PHE A 406 10.58 7.80 19.42
CA PHE A 406 9.24 7.83 20.02
C PHE A 406 8.42 6.61 19.59
N TYR A 407 8.49 6.23 18.32
CA TYR A 407 7.83 5.01 17.85
C TYR A 407 8.37 3.76 18.53
N MET A 408 9.68 3.59 18.66
CA MET A 408 10.28 2.45 19.37
C MET A 408 9.86 2.37 20.84
N GLN A 409 9.62 3.51 21.52
CA GLN A 409 9.11 3.52 22.89
C GLN A 409 7.66 3.06 22.98
N LEU A 410 6.85 3.28 21.95
CA LEU A 410 5.46 2.85 21.91
C LEU A 410 5.28 1.36 21.57
N GLU A 411 6.21 0.76 20.85
CA GLU A 411 6.11 -0.63 20.40
C GLU A 411 5.79 -1.62 21.53
N PRO A 412 6.52 -1.64 22.66
CA PRO A 412 6.21 -2.54 23.77
C PRO A 412 4.85 -2.25 24.42
N LEU A 413 4.38 -1.00 24.37
CA LEU A 413 3.06 -0.65 24.92
C LEU A 413 1.93 -1.19 24.04
N PHE A 414 2.07 -1.10 22.72
CA PHE A 414 1.14 -1.75 21.80
C PHE A 414 1.10 -3.26 21.99
N ALA A 415 2.27 -3.90 22.12
CA ALA A 415 2.38 -5.34 22.36
C ALA A 415 1.70 -5.78 23.68
N GLN A 416 1.68 -4.91 24.69
CA GLN A 416 1.07 -5.17 25.98
C GLN A 416 -0.41 -4.73 26.08
N GLY A 417 -1.00 -4.18 25.03
CA GLY A 417 -2.35 -3.62 25.05
C GLY A 417 -2.49 -2.38 25.95
N ARG A 418 -1.41 -1.60 26.10
CA ARG A 418 -1.33 -0.41 26.99
C ARG A 418 -1.45 0.91 26.22
N VAL A 419 -1.99 0.89 25.01
CA VAL A 419 -2.29 2.06 24.19
C VAL A 419 -3.78 2.11 23.91
N GLU A 420 -4.39 3.27 24.05
CA GLU A 420 -5.77 3.53 23.64
C GLU A 420 -5.82 4.68 22.62
N LEU A 421 -6.33 4.38 21.44
CA LEU A 421 -6.49 5.31 20.33
C LEU A 421 -7.96 5.62 20.07
N PHE A 422 -8.22 6.72 19.39
CA PHE A 422 -9.54 7.06 18.88
C PHE A 422 -10.00 6.17 17.74
N ASP A 423 -11.32 6.02 17.62
CA ASP A 423 -12.01 5.43 16.48
C ASP A 423 -12.28 6.50 15.40
N ASP A 424 -11.24 7.25 15.03
CA ASP A 424 -11.30 8.28 13.96
C ASP A 424 -10.65 7.81 12.64
N GLY A 425 -10.02 6.66 12.68
CA GLY A 425 -9.35 6.01 11.57
C GLY A 425 -8.14 6.76 11.01
N LYS A 426 -7.69 7.87 11.61
CA LYS A 426 -6.54 8.66 11.13
C LYS A 426 -5.25 8.14 11.76
N THR A 427 -5.12 8.26 13.07
CA THR A 427 -3.95 7.80 13.82
C THR A 427 -3.72 6.30 13.60
N GLU A 428 -4.80 5.49 13.63
CA GLU A 428 -4.76 4.06 13.31
C GLU A 428 -4.16 3.78 11.94
N LYS A 429 -4.66 4.43 10.88
CA LYS A 429 -4.18 4.25 9.50
C LYS A 429 -2.72 4.62 9.37
N GLU A 430 -2.28 5.70 9.99
CA GLU A 430 -0.90 6.14 9.93
C GLU A 430 0.04 5.15 10.62
N PHE A 431 -0.32 4.60 11.80
CA PHE A 431 0.45 3.52 12.45
C PHE A 431 0.56 2.27 11.58
N ARG A 432 -0.49 1.88 10.86
CA ARG A 432 -0.47 0.74 9.92
C ARG A 432 0.50 0.94 8.76
N MET A 433 0.84 2.20 8.44
CA MET A 433 1.69 2.56 7.32
C MET A 433 3.13 2.88 7.72
N LEU A 434 3.47 2.74 9.00
CA LEU A 434 4.85 2.85 9.47
C LEU A 434 5.66 1.61 9.09
N GLU A 435 6.85 1.84 8.54
CA GLU A 435 7.80 0.82 8.11
C GLU A 435 9.07 0.89 8.96
N ARG A 436 9.57 -0.28 9.37
CA ARG A 436 10.89 -0.40 9.99
C ARG A 436 11.93 -0.64 8.90
N ARG A 437 12.93 0.22 8.82
CA ARG A 437 14.01 0.13 7.84
C ARG A 437 15.35 0.02 8.55
N MET A 438 16.16 -0.95 8.15
CA MET A 438 17.53 -1.06 8.62
C MET A 438 18.42 -0.22 7.70
N LEU A 439 19.10 0.78 8.26
CA LEU A 439 20.05 1.62 7.53
C LEU A 439 21.44 0.98 7.53
N PRO A 440 22.33 1.37 6.57
CA PRO A 440 23.74 0.98 6.61
C PRO A 440 24.35 1.35 7.98
N GLY A 441 25.03 0.39 8.61
CA GLY A 441 25.57 0.54 9.96
C GLY A 441 24.65 0.02 11.08
N GLY A 442 23.53 -0.66 10.76
CA GLY A 442 22.66 -1.32 11.75
C GLY A 442 21.69 -0.37 12.49
N LYS A 443 21.65 0.91 12.14
CA LYS A 443 20.67 1.86 12.72
C LYS A 443 19.26 1.55 12.21
N ILE A 444 18.31 1.39 13.12
CA ILE A 444 16.90 1.23 12.79
C ILE A 444 16.29 2.62 12.57
N ARG A 445 15.57 2.79 11.48
CA ARG A 445 14.72 3.94 11.20
C ARG A 445 13.28 3.46 11.05
N ILE A 446 12.38 4.12 11.76
CA ILE A 446 10.94 3.94 11.59
C ILE A 446 10.41 5.19 10.91
N ASP A 447 9.74 4.98 9.77
CA ASP A 447 9.25 6.07 8.93
C ASP A 447 7.99 5.61 8.22
N HIS A 448 7.17 6.54 7.75
CA HIS A 448 6.04 6.18 6.92
C HIS A 448 6.48 5.58 5.58
N ALA A 449 5.67 4.73 5.01
CA ALA A 449 5.85 4.24 3.66
C ALA A 449 5.89 5.40 2.65
N ARG A 450 6.62 5.24 1.52
CA ARG A 450 6.68 6.28 0.47
C ARG A 450 5.27 6.73 0.09
N SER A 451 5.05 8.04 0.04
CA SER A 451 3.77 8.69 -0.29
C SER A 451 2.66 8.55 0.76
N TRP A 452 3.01 8.19 1.98
CA TRP A 452 2.13 8.25 3.15
C TRP A 452 2.62 9.33 4.12
N HIS A 453 1.74 9.68 5.08
CA HIS A 453 2.01 10.63 6.13
C HIS A 453 1.93 9.94 7.48
N ASP A 454 2.63 10.45 8.47
CA ASP A 454 2.62 9.97 9.85
C ASP A 454 2.40 11.11 10.86
N ASP A 455 1.81 12.21 10.41
CA ASP A 455 1.67 13.45 11.18
C ASP A 455 0.85 13.24 12.48
N HIS A 456 -0.29 12.55 12.41
CA HIS A 456 -1.11 12.20 13.59
C HIS A 456 -0.42 11.15 14.45
N ALA A 457 0.22 10.15 13.86
CA ALA A 457 0.97 9.13 14.59
C ALA A 457 2.18 9.73 15.28
N ASN A 458 2.91 10.66 14.64
CA ASN A 458 4.08 11.33 15.21
C ASN A 458 3.70 12.23 16.37
N SER A 459 2.71 13.11 16.20
CA SER A 459 2.24 13.97 17.29
C SER A 459 1.71 13.16 18.47
N PHE A 460 0.97 12.05 18.22
CA PHE A 460 0.55 11.14 19.29
C PHE A 460 1.75 10.47 19.96
N ALA A 461 2.73 9.96 19.21
CA ALA A 461 3.88 9.26 19.79
C ALA A 461 4.69 10.17 20.71
N ILE A 462 4.92 11.42 20.32
CA ILE A 462 5.61 12.40 21.17
C ILE A 462 4.80 12.67 22.44
N ALA A 463 3.50 12.98 22.34
CA ALA A 463 2.66 13.27 23.49
C ALA A 463 2.59 12.09 24.46
N ALA A 464 2.40 10.89 23.94
CA ALA A 464 2.27 9.65 24.69
C ALA A 464 3.54 9.29 25.48
N VAL A 465 4.70 9.35 24.84
CA VAL A 465 5.98 9.01 25.48
C VAL A 465 6.33 10.03 26.56
N ILE A 466 6.09 11.32 26.32
CA ILE A 466 6.35 12.37 27.32
C ILE A 466 5.36 12.26 28.50
N ALA A 467 4.09 11.91 28.25
CA ALA A 467 3.12 11.67 29.33
C ALA A 467 3.55 10.53 30.25
N LEU A 468 4.13 9.47 29.73
CA LEU A 468 4.71 8.38 30.53
C LEU A 468 5.90 8.81 31.36
N GLN A 469 6.74 9.69 30.84
CA GLN A 469 7.93 10.20 31.56
C GLN A 469 7.57 11.12 32.73
N GLY A 470 6.46 11.85 32.62
CA GLY A 470 5.98 12.75 33.68
C GLY A 470 5.06 12.10 34.72
N GLY A 471 4.45 10.94 34.40
CA GLY A 471 3.44 10.28 35.24
C GLY A 471 3.93 9.09 36.06
N ALA A 472 5.05 8.48 35.71
CA ALA A 472 5.66 7.37 36.47
C ALA A 472 7.11 7.74 36.76
N GLY A 473 7.56 7.47 37.96
CA GLY A 473 8.90 7.79 38.44
C GLY A 473 10.01 7.44 37.43
N SER A 474 11.05 8.23 37.50
CA SER A 474 12.37 8.15 36.82
C SER A 474 12.56 7.13 35.68
N ILE A 475 13.14 7.62 34.59
CA ILE A 475 13.65 6.83 33.43
C ILE A 475 14.41 5.53 33.85
N SER A 476 14.99 5.50 35.07
CA SER A 476 15.63 4.32 35.65
C SER A 476 14.71 3.11 35.77
N ASP A 477 13.45 3.30 36.12
CA ASP A 477 12.49 2.18 36.31
C ASP A 477 12.03 1.58 34.97
N MET A 478 11.98 2.38 33.91
CA MET A 478 11.68 1.90 32.55
C MET A 478 12.84 1.12 31.92
N ILE A 479 14.08 1.47 32.25
CA ILE A 479 15.29 0.73 31.81
C ILE A 479 15.32 -0.65 32.47
N GLU A 480 14.90 -0.79 33.71
CA GLU A 480 14.81 -2.10 34.39
C GLU A 480 13.71 -2.99 33.80
N VAL A 481 12.54 -2.42 33.47
CA VAL A 481 11.46 -3.16 32.79
C VAL A 481 11.92 -3.65 31.41
N ASN A 482 12.61 -2.82 30.65
CA ASN A 482 13.16 -3.21 29.34
C ASN A 482 14.29 -4.26 29.44
N LYS A 483 15.12 -4.23 30.49
CA LYS A 483 16.09 -5.29 30.77
C LYS A 483 15.40 -6.61 31.09
N GLY A 484 14.35 -6.60 31.89
CA GLY A 484 13.57 -7.79 32.22
C GLY A 484 12.83 -8.41 31.02
N ILE A 485 12.44 -7.59 30.04
CA ILE A 485 11.83 -8.06 28.77
C ILE A 485 12.91 -8.65 27.86
N ALA A 486 14.06 -8.03 27.73
CA ALA A 486 15.20 -8.55 26.96
C ALA A 486 15.68 -9.89 27.52
N GLU A 487 15.74 -10.05 28.85
CA GLU A 487 16.09 -11.31 29.50
C GLU A 487 15.06 -12.43 29.30
N ARG A 488 13.77 -12.11 29.19
CA ARG A 488 12.71 -13.09 28.87
C ARG A 488 12.72 -13.52 27.41
N ILE A 489 13.06 -12.64 26.48
CA ILE A 489 13.20 -12.95 25.06
C ILE A 489 14.43 -13.83 24.82
N THR A 490 15.54 -13.64 25.57
CA THR A 490 16.71 -14.51 25.53
C THR A 490 16.44 -15.90 26.09
N ALA A 491 15.61 -16.02 27.11
CA ALA A 491 15.23 -17.31 27.69
C ALA A 491 14.33 -18.15 26.78
N SER A 492 13.68 -17.57 25.77
CA SER A 492 12.85 -18.24 24.76
C SER A 492 13.59 -18.64 23.48
N GLY A 493 14.89 -18.40 23.37
CA GLY A 493 15.75 -19.00 22.34
C GLY A 493 15.74 -18.33 20.96
N GLU A 494 15.29 -17.09 20.84
CA GLU A 494 15.36 -16.31 19.59
C GLU A 494 16.42 -15.19 19.67
N PHE A 495 17.16 -15.06 18.60
CA PHE A 495 18.37 -14.28 18.37
C PHE A 495 18.38 -12.86 18.96
N LEU A 496 19.38 -12.59 19.79
CA LEU A 496 19.75 -11.26 20.28
C LEU A 496 20.83 -10.62 19.41
N PHE A 497 20.58 -9.40 18.98
CA PHE A 497 21.62 -8.46 18.62
C PHE A 497 21.91 -7.52 19.81
N ASP A 498 23.16 -7.51 20.21
CA ASP A 498 23.73 -6.73 21.31
C ASP A 498 23.72 -5.22 20.95
N VAL A 499 22.94 -4.40 21.62
CA VAL A 499 22.73 -2.96 21.32
C VAL A 499 23.29 -2.06 22.44
N PHE A 500 24.08 -2.50 23.39
CA PHE A 500 24.70 -1.61 24.36
C PHE A 500 26.13 -1.98 24.69
N SER A 501 27.11 -1.38 23.97
CA SER A 501 28.42 -1.10 24.53
C SER A 501 28.90 0.28 24.08
N THR A 502 28.59 1.30 24.87
CA THR A 502 29.35 2.53 24.89
C THR A 502 30.46 2.36 25.95
N ASP A 503 31.66 2.00 25.54
CA ASP A 503 32.82 2.20 26.38
C ASP A 503 33.72 3.25 25.74
N ARG A 504 33.76 4.40 26.42
CA ARG A 504 34.73 5.47 26.16
C ARG A 504 36.05 5.03 26.79
N ARG A 505 37.08 4.72 26.00
CA ARG A 505 38.47 4.93 26.42
C ARG A 505 39.26 5.62 25.33
N ARG A 506 39.90 6.69 25.77
CA ARG A 506 40.87 7.54 25.07
C ARG A 506 42.14 6.77 24.71
N GLY A 507 42.74 7.21 23.65
CA GLY A 507 44.19 7.31 23.64
C GLY A 507 44.90 6.66 22.47
N GLY A 508 45.48 7.49 21.61
CA GLY A 508 46.83 7.30 21.15
C GLY A 508 47.08 6.72 19.76
N GLY A 509 47.57 7.58 18.88
CA GLY A 509 48.68 7.24 18.00
C GLY A 509 48.39 6.76 16.59
N CYS A 510 48.48 7.70 15.67
CA CYS A 510 48.96 7.41 14.31
C CYS A 510 50.43 6.95 14.34
N PRO A 511 50.97 6.08 13.45
CA PRO A 511 51.50 6.63 12.20
C PRO A 511 51.31 5.78 10.92
N ASP A 512 51.28 6.51 9.83
CA ASP A 512 51.75 6.27 8.46
C ASP A 512 52.16 4.88 7.98
N VAL A 513 51.81 4.69 6.69
CA VAL A 513 52.61 4.15 5.57
C VAL A 513 51.90 3.07 4.77
N TRP A 514 51.70 3.42 3.54
CA TRP A 514 51.45 2.77 2.23
C TRP A 514 50.02 2.55 1.80
#